data_ee5969029180bfdc31677bb1b7d8c193
#
_entry.id   ee5969029180bfdc31677bb1b7d8c193
#
_cell.length_a   1.000
_cell.length_b   1.000
_cell.length_c   1.000
_cell.angle_alpha   90.00
_cell.angle_beta   90.00
_cell.angle_gamma   90.00
#
_symmetry.space_group_name_H-M   'P 1'
#
loop_
_entity.id
_entity.type
_entity.pdbx_description
1 polymer ?
#
loop_
_entity_poly.entity_id
_entity_poly.type
_entity_poly.pdbx_seq_one_letter_code
_entity_poly.pdbx_strand_id
1 'polypeptide(L)'
;IQFNDYNESLVRTRDIIKKFHNGIEFTILGLELQTNPHYAMPVRALLYDGLGYLKECNEFRNIHKAEHDFDSDTGFLSGMNKSDKIHPIITLIFYYGESPWDGPVTLSGMMTDIPEELRPFFSDYKINLVQILDSGHYQFYNEDVRSVFDITQKIYTKNLQ
;
A
#
# COMPACT_ATOMS: atom_id res chain seq x y z
N ILE A 1 -9.15 6.90 -21.32
CA ILE A 1 -8.73 7.43 -20.02
C ILE A 1 -7.23 7.65 -20.12
N GLN A 2 -6.80 8.91 -20.18
CA GLN A 2 -5.38 9.25 -20.19
C GLN A 2 -4.86 9.19 -18.74
N PHE A 3 -4.05 8.17 -18.43
CA PHE A 3 -3.42 8.01 -17.12
C PHE A 3 -2.16 8.90 -16.92
N ASN A 4 -1.81 9.74 -17.90
CA ASN A 4 -0.56 10.51 -17.87
C ASN A 4 -0.48 11.56 -16.75
N ASP A 5 -1.60 12.16 -16.36
CA ASP A 5 -1.61 13.19 -15.31
C ASP A 5 -1.50 12.59 -13.91
N TYR A 6 -1.87 11.32 -13.74
CA TYR A 6 -1.72 10.60 -12.47
C TYR A 6 -0.30 10.10 -12.21
N ASN A 7 0.49 9.83 -13.27
CA ASN A 7 1.85 9.29 -13.10
C ASN A 7 2.82 10.29 -12.48
N GLU A 8 2.72 11.57 -12.79
CA GLU A 8 3.62 12.58 -12.20
C GLU A 8 3.29 12.88 -10.73
N SER A 9 2.01 12.83 -10.35
CA SER A 9 1.60 13.01 -8.95
C SER A 9 1.89 11.77 -8.10
N LEU A 10 1.81 10.57 -8.69
CA LEU A 10 2.07 9.29 -8.02
C LEU A 10 3.53 9.09 -7.63
N VAL A 11 4.46 9.58 -8.45
CA VAL A 11 5.91 9.51 -8.16
C VAL A 11 6.31 10.42 -7.00
N ARG A 12 5.55 11.50 -6.74
CA ARG A 12 5.86 12.50 -5.69
C ARG A 12 5.40 12.13 -4.28
N THR A 13 4.57 11.12 -4.10
CA THR A 13 3.89 10.86 -2.83
C THR A 13 4.25 9.54 -2.14
N ARG A 14 5.11 8.70 -2.72
CA ARG A 14 5.65 7.55 -1.98
C ARG A 14 6.93 7.95 -1.26
N ASP A 15 6.80 8.22 0.03
CA ASP A 15 7.90 8.75 0.82
C ASP A 15 9.01 7.72 1.06
N ILE A 16 8.71 6.44 1.19
CA ILE A 16 9.73 5.40 1.42
C ILE A 16 9.31 4.06 0.80
N ILE A 17 10.14 3.55 -0.11
CA ILE A 17 10.05 2.15 -0.58
C ILE A 17 11.29 1.42 -0.07
N LYS A 18 11.11 0.41 0.78
CA LYS A 18 12.21 -0.45 1.25
C LYS A 18 11.95 -1.90 0.89
N LYS A 19 12.99 -2.57 0.39
CA LYS A 19 13.02 -4.02 0.25
C LYS A 19 13.49 -4.61 1.57
N PHE A 20 12.72 -5.51 2.15
CA PHE A 20 13.09 -6.24 3.36
C PHE A 20 13.54 -7.65 2.97
N HIS A 21 14.66 -8.07 3.54
CA HIS A 21 15.18 -9.42 3.37
C HIS A 21 15.15 -10.12 4.73
N ASN A 22 14.28 -11.10 4.88
CA ASN A 22 14.21 -11.92 6.10
C ASN A 22 13.92 -13.38 5.72
N GLY A 23 14.73 -13.93 4.79
CA GLY A 23 14.53 -15.30 4.29
C GLY A 23 13.32 -15.49 3.38
N ILE A 24 12.50 -14.47 3.23
CA ILE A 24 11.40 -14.34 2.27
C ILE A 24 11.66 -13.02 1.55
N GLU A 25 11.72 -13.04 0.23
CA GLU A 25 11.81 -11.80 -0.52
C GLU A 25 10.51 -11.01 -0.36
N PHE A 26 10.49 -10.11 0.59
CA PHE A 26 9.46 -9.08 0.68
C PHE A 26 9.92 -7.88 -0.10
N THR A 27 9.11 -7.46 -1.04
CA THR A 27 9.42 -6.27 -1.79
C THR A 27 8.37 -5.21 -1.50
N ILE A 28 8.79 -4.08 -1.05
CA ILE A 28 8.09 -2.80 -0.99
C ILE A 28 7.14 -2.65 0.18
N LEU A 29 7.66 -2.05 1.23
CA LEU A 29 6.86 -1.31 2.18
C LEU A 29 6.65 0.10 1.62
N GLY A 30 5.43 0.43 1.23
CA GLY A 30 5.02 1.80 0.93
C GLY A 30 4.64 2.50 2.24
N LEU A 31 5.27 3.64 2.55
CA LEU A 31 4.87 4.50 3.66
C LEU A 31 4.18 5.73 3.12
N GLU A 32 2.97 5.97 3.58
CA GLU A 32 2.21 7.19 3.33
C GLU A 32 2.08 7.95 4.65
N LEU A 33 2.61 9.17 4.70
CA LEU A 33 2.53 10.05 5.87
C LEU A 33 1.34 10.98 5.72
N GLN A 34 0.41 10.95 6.67
CA GLN A 34 -0.82 11.75 6.64
C GLN A 34 -1.01 12.53 7.93
N THR A 35 -1.21 13.84 7.81
CA THR A 35 -1.61 14.72 8.92
C THR A 35 -3.12 14.86 9.02
N ASN A 36 -3.82 14.72 7.91
CA ASN A 36 -5.27 14.81 7.84
C ASN A 36 -5.83 13.54 7.22
N PRO A 37 -7.02 13.07 7.63
CA PRO A 37 -7.70 11.97 6.99
C PRO A 37 -7.91 12.24 5.50
N HIS A 38 -7.62 11.25 4.68
CA HIS A 38 -7.85 11.31 3.24
C HIS A 38 -8.95 10.33 2.87
N TYR A 39 -10.14 10.85 2.61
CA TYR A 39 -11.33 10.02 2.43
C TYR A 39 -11.27 9.07 1.23
N ALA A 40 -10.41 9.31 0.26
CA ALA A 40 -10.16 8.39 -0.86
C ALA A 40 -8.91 7.50 -0.64
N MET A 41 -8.44 7.34 0.59
CA MET A 41 -7.20 6.59 0.88
C MET A 41 -7.24 5.12 0.42
N PRO A 42 -8.34 4.36 0.57
CA PRO A 42 -8.40 2.99 0.05
C PRO A 42 -8.18 2.90 -1.46
N VAL A 43 -8.77 3.81 -2.24
CA VAL A 43 -8.57 3.86 -3.69
C VAL A 43 -7.14 4.24 -4.03
N ARG A 44 -6.58 5.21 -3.31
CA ARG A 44 -5.21 5.68 -3.53
C ARG A 44 -4.18 4.57 -3.24
N ALA A 45 -4.32 3.89 -2.11
CA ALA A 45 -3.43 2.78 -1.75
C ALA A 45 -3.55 1.60 -2.74
N LEU A 46 -4.77 1.21 -3.11
CA LEU A 46 -5.02 0.19 -4.12
C LEU A 46 -4.37 0.52 -5.46
N LEU A 47 -4.47 1.79 -5.89
CA LEU A 47 -3.83 2.24 -7.13
C LEU A 47 -2.31 2.12 -7.05
N TYR A 48 -1.70 2.52 -5.94
CA TYR A 48 -0.25 2.42 -5.74
C TYR A 48 0.23 0.97 -5.74
N ASP A 49 -0.47 0.09 -5.05
CA ASP A 49 -0.14 -1.34 -5.02
C ASP A 49 -0.30 -1.94 -6.42
N GLY A 50 -1.38 -1.61 -7.12
CA GLY A 50 -1.61 -2.07 -8.49
C GLY A 50 -0.52 -1.60 -9.47
N LEU A 51 -0.08 -0.35 -9.37
CA LEU A 51 1.03 0.17 -10.19
C LEU A 51 2.37 -0.51 -9.84
N GLY A 52 2.59 -0.83 -8.56
CA GLY A 52 3.76 -1.57 -8.12
C GLY A 52 3.80 -2.98 -8.73
N TYR A 53 2.69 -3.71 -8.66
CA TYR A 53 2.56 -5.03 -9.29
C TYR A 53 2.72 -4.96 -10.82
N LEU A 54 2.10 -3.96 -11.46
CA LEU A 54 2.21 -3.78 -12.90
C LEU A 54 3.66 -3.51 -13.33
N LYS A 55 4.39 -2.72 -12.55
CA LYS A 55 5.80 -2.46 -12.79
C LYS A 55 6.60 -3.75 -12.79
N GLU A 56 6.42 -4.61 -11.79
CA GLU A 56 7.13 -5.87 -11.66
C GLU A 56 6.78 -6.84 -12.81
N CYS A 57 5.50 -6.94 -13.18
CA CYS A 57 5.08 -7.70 -14.36
C CYS A 57 5.76 -7.21 -15.65
N ASN A 58 5.92 -5.89 -15.80
CA ASN A 58 6.62 -5.31 -16.95
C ASN A 58 8.13 -5.59 -16.91
N GLU A 59 8.74 -5.67 -15.72
CA GLU A 59 10.14 -6.05 -15.55
C GLU A 59 10.36 -7.50 -16.03
N PHE A 60 9.52 -8.47 -15.60
CA PHE A 60 9.53 -9.83 -16.11
C PHE A 60 9.40 -9.89 -17.62
N ARG A 61 8.40 -9.19 -18.17
CA ARG A 61 8.22 -9.12 -19.64
C ARG A 61 9.46 -8.65 -20.37
N ASN A 62 10.14 -7.64 -19.84
CA ASN A 62 11.34 -7.09 -20.48
C ASN A 62 12.52 -8.05 -20.40
N ILE A 63 12.70 -8.73 -19.27
CA ILE A 63 13.72 -9.75 -19.08
C ILE A 63 13.49 -10.90 -20.07
N HIS A 64 12.32 -11.53 -20.08
CA HIS A 64 11.99 -12.64 -20.95
C HIS A 64 12.08 -12.29 -22.45
N LYS A 65 11.72 -11.06 -22.81
CA LYS A 65 11.93 -10.58 -24.18
C LYS A 65 13.41 -10.47 -24.56
N ALA A 66 14.24 -9.99 -23.65
CA ALA A 66 15.67 -9.85 -23.89
C ALA A 66 16.39 -11.20 -23.96
N GLU A 67 15.99 -12.14 -23.09
CA GLU A 67 16.57 -13.46 -22.99
C GLU A 67 15.97 -14.49 -23.98
N HIS A 68 14.85 -14.14 -24.63
CA HIS A 68 14.09 -15.01 -25.54
C HIS A 68 13.69 -16.35 -24.89
N ASP A 69 13.28 -16.31 -23.60
CA ASP A 69 13.06 -17.48 -22.76
C ASP A 69 11.62 -17.68 -22.29
N PHE A 70 10.64 -17.12 -23.02
CA PHE A 70 9.23 -17.47 -22.76
C PHE A 70 9.01 -18.98 -22.92
N ASP A 71 8.40 -19.59 -21.91
CA ASP A 71 8.16 -21.03 -21.83
C ASP A 71 6.98 -21.51 -22.73
N SER A 72 6.18 -20.59 -23.24
CA SER A 72 4.99 -20.90 -24.03
C SER A 72 4.45 -19.69 -24.79
N ASP A 73 3.58 -19.91 -25.76
CA ASP A 73 2.81 -18.86 -26.43
C ASP A 73 1.98 -18.03 -25.44
N THR A 74 1.45 -18.69 -24.42
CA THR A 74 0.70 -18.01 -23.35
C THR A 74 1.61 -17.12 -22.53
N GLY A 75 2.83 -17.58 -22.20
CA GLY A 75 3.86 -16.78 -21.54
C GLY A 75 4.22 -15.54 -22.36
N PHE A 76 4.47 -15.72 -23.64
CA PHE A 76 4.76 -14.62 -24.57
C PHE A 76 3.63 -13.59 -24.64
N LEU A 77 2.36 -14.02 -24.75
CA LEU A 77 1.21 -13.13 -24.82
C LEU A 77 0.96 -12.38 -23.51
N SER A 78 1.08 -13.06 -22.37
CA SER A 78 0.92 -12.45 -21.05
C SER A 78 2.11 -11.59 -20.62
N GLY A 79 3.29 -11.88 -21.15
CA GLY A 79 4.56 -11.28 -20.75
C GLY A 79 5.14 -11.85 -19.46
N MET A 80 4.63 -13.01 -19.00
CA MET A 80 5.08 -13.71 -17.81
C MET A 80 5.04 -15.22 -18.05
N ASN A 81 6.04 -15.93 -17.57
CA ASN A 81 6.04 -17.36 -17.52
C ASN A 81 5.19 -17.89 -16.35
N LYS A 82 4.70 -19.10 -16.44
CA LYS A 82 3.87 -19.70 -15.38
C LYS A 82 4.59 -19.81 -14.02
N SER A 83 5.91 -19.91 -14.05
CA SER A 83 6.77 -20.00 -12.87
C SER A 83 7.03 -18.67 -12.19
N ASP A 84 6.84 -17.55 -12.89
CA ASP A 84 7.11 -16.22 -12.35
C ASP A 84 6.23 -15.92 -11.14
N LYS A 85 6.81 -15.28 -10.16
CA LYS A 85 6.12 -14.85 -8.94
C LYS A 85 6.44 -13.40 -8.66
N ILE A 86 5.40 -12.59 -8.53
CA ILE A 86 5.54 -11.21 -8.09
C ILE A 86 5.68 -11.16 -6.57
N HIS A 87 6.36 -10.13 -6.09
CA HIS A 87 6.54 -9.92 -4.67
C HIS A 87 5.32 -9.23 -4.03
N PRO A 88 4.95 -9.59 -2.80
CA PRO A 88 3.87 -8.92 -2.11
C PRO A 88 4.22 -7.46 -1.81
N ILE A 89 3.29 -6.56 -2.05
CA ILE A 89 3.38 -5.14 -1.69
C ILE A 89 2.58 -4.91 -0.43
N ILE A 90 3.20 -4.32 0.59
CA ILE A 90 2.54 -3.95 1.84
C ILE A 90 2.62 -2.43 1.97
N THR A 91 1.49 -1.75 1.85
CA THR A 91 1.39 -0.31 2.07
C THR A 91 0.88 -0.03 3.47
N LEU A 92 1.66 0.74 4.25
CA LEU A 92 1.27 1.24 5.58
C LEU A 92 0.93 2.72 5.47
N ILE A 93 -0.21 3.09 6.01
CA ILE A 93 -0.63 4.48 6.15
C ILE A 93 -0.32 4.93 7.57
N PHE A 94 0.67 5.80 7.73
CA PHE A 94 0.98 6.42 9.02
C PHE A 94 0.20 7.70 9.16
N TYR A 95 -0.77 7.68 10.06
CA TYR A 95 -1.55 8.84 10.41
C TYR A 95 -1.04 9.44 11.72
N TYR A 96 -0.59 10.69 11.64
CA TYR A 96 -0.07 11.45 12.77
C TYR A 96 -0.86 12.75 13.02
N GLY A 97 -2.14 12.75 12.65
CA GLY A 97 -3.06 13.85 12.97
C GLY A 97 -3.41 13.92 14.45
N GLU A 98 -3.83 15.08 14.89
CA GLU A 98 -4.21 15.37 16.29
C GLU A 98 -5.58 14.78 16.67
N SER A 99 -6.40 14.44 15.69
CA SER A 99 -7.71 13.81 15.88
C SER A 99 -7.67 12.35 15.40
N PRO A 100 -8.52 11.46 15.93
CA PRO A 100 -8.63 10.10 15.40
C PRO A 100 -8.98 10.10 13.91
N TRP A 101 -8.52 9.06 13.20
CA TRP A 101 -8.90 8.87 11.81
C TRP A 101 -10.40 8.63 11.68
N ASP A 102 -11.08 9.45 10.89
CA ASP A 102 -12.52 9.37 10.62
C ASP A 102 -12.86 8.96 9.17
N GLY A 103 -11.83 8.69 8.35
CA GLY A 103 -12.00 8.27 6.97
C GLY A 103 -12.27 6.77 6.82
N PRO A 104 -12.67 6.33 5.62
CA PRO A 104 -12.85 4.92 5.32
C PRO A 104 -11.52 4.18 5.38
N VAL A 105 -11.56 2.94 5.89
CA VAL A 105 -10.40 2.03 5.95
C VAL A 105 -10.50 0.87 4.96
N THR A 106 -11.63 0.76 4.27
CA THR A 106 -11.88 -0.25 3.24
C THR A 106 -12.46 0.40 1.98
N LEU A 107 -12.28 -0.26 0.85
CA LEU A 107 -12.87 0.18 -0.40
C LEU A 107 -14.41 0.10 -0.34
N SER A 108 -14.95 -0.95 0.28
CA SER A 108 -16.40 -1.08 0.52
C SER A 108 -16.96 0.05 1.38
N GLY A 109 -16.19 0.57 2.32
CA GLY A 109 -16.58 1.72 3.16
C GLY A 109 -16.73 3.04 2.39
N MET A 110 -16.31 3.08 1.12
CA MET A 110 -16.44 4.23 0.23
C MET A 110 -17.56 4.06 -0.81
N MET A 111 -18.16 2.87 -0.89
CA MET A 111 -19.11 2.51 -1.93
C MET A 111 -20.54 2.71 -1.48
N THR A 112 -21.43 2.82 -2.46
CA THR A 112 -22.87 2.61 -2.23
C THR A 112 -23.12 1.14 -1.87
N ASP A 113 -24.27 0.85 -1.29
CA ASP A 113 -24.63 -0.50 -0.89
C ASP A 113 -24.49 -1.48 -2.06
N ILE A 114 -23.75 -2.56 -1.81
CA ILE A 114 -23.57 -3.66 -2.75
C ILE A 114 -24.70 -4.67 -2.48
N PRO A 115 -25.56 -4.99 -3.48
CA PRO A 115 -26.54 -6.03 -3.34
C PRO A 115 -25.94 -7.34 -2.84
N GLU A 116 -26.66 -8.06 -1.98
CA GLU A 116 -26.10 -9.24 -1.29
C GLU A 116 -25.67 -10.33 -2.27
N GLU A 117 -26.40 -10.48 -3.38
CA GLU A 117 -26.10 -11.44 -4.45
C GLU A 117 -24.78 -11.13 -5.17
N LEU A 118 -24.33 -9.86 -5.15
CA LEU A 118 -23.10 -9.42 -5.80
C LEU A 118 -21.89 -9.40 -4.84
N ARG A 119 -22.11 -9.44 -3.53
CA ARG A 119 -21.04 -9.44 -2.52
C ARG A 119 -19.98 -10.53 -2.73
N PRO A 120 -20.32 -11.78 -3.11
CA PRO A 120 -19.32 -12.82 -3.33
C PRO A 120 -18.35 -12.54 -4.50
N PHE A 121 -18.72 -11.64 -5.41
CA PHE A 121 -17.90 -11.25 -6.56
C PHE A 121 -17.06 -9.99 -6.29
N PHE A 122 -17.28 -9.33 -5.17
CA PHE A 122 -16.53 -8.12 -4.80
C PHE A 122 -15.33 -8.48 -3.95
N SER A 123 -14.15 -8.09 -4.42
CA SER A 123 -12.91 -8.18 -3.63
C SER A 123 -12.67 -6.85 -2.93
N ASP A 124 -12.84 -6.81 -1.62
CA ASP A 124 -12.59 -5.61 -0.85
C ASP A 124 -11.09 -5.36 -0.68
N TYR A 125 -10.70 -4.11 -0.65
CA TYR A 125 -9.35 -3.68 -0.35
C TYR A 125 -9.33 -2.92 0.96
N LYS A 126 -8.52 -3.38 1.91
CA LYS A 126 -8.34 -2.77 3.23
C LYS A 126 -6.97 -2.12 3.34
N ILE A 127 -6.92 -0.86 3.78
CA ILE A 127 -5.66 -0.19 4.10
C ILE A 127 -5.09 -0.67 5.45
N ASN A 128 -3.77 -0.66 5.59
CA ASN A 128 -3.09 -0.88 6.85
C ASN A 128 -2.84 0.48 7.52
N LEU A 129 -3.80 0.93 8.30
CA LEU A 129 -3.72 2.21 9.00
C LEU A 129 -3.00 2.05 10.34
N VAL A 130 -1.98 2.86 10.56
CA VAL A 130 -1.25 2.99 11.82
C VAL A 130 -1.44 4.40 12.35
N GLN A 131 -2.15 4.55 13.45
CA GLN A 131 -2.40 5.85 14.08
C GLN A 131 -1.44 6.06 15.25
N ILE A 132 -0.78 7.22 15.30
CA ILE A 132 0.14 7.53 16.40
C ILE A 132 -0.61 7.64 17.73
N LEU A 133 -1.85 8.14 17.71
CA LEU A 133 -2.67 8.22 18.92
C LEU A 133 -2.97 6.85 19.55
N ASP A 134 -2.95 5.78 18.76
CA ASP A 134 -3.18 4.41 19.20
C ASP A 134 -1.87 3.66 19.54
N SER A 135 -0.77 4.35 19.74
CA SER A 135 0.57 3.75 19.92
C SER A 135 0.63 2.72 21.06
N GLY A 136 -0.21 2.84 22.07
CA GLY A 136 -0.32 1.87 23.16
C GLY A 136 -0.78 0.45 22.73
N HIS A 137 -1.35 0.30 21.54
CA HIS A 137 -1.79 -0.99 20.99
C HIS A 137 -0.71 -1.67 20.12
N TYR A 138 0.41 -0.99 19.83
CA TYR A 138 1.47 -1.55 18.99
C TYR A 138 2.63 -2.06 19.84
N GLN A 139 3.18 -3.21 19.44
CA GLN A 139 4.43 -3.74 19.98
C GLN A 139 5.59 -3.32 19.07
N PHE A 140 6.46 -2.47 19.60
CA PHE A 140 7.65 -2.02 18.88
C PHE A 140 8.87 -2.81 19.36
N TYR A 141 9.58 -3.46 18.44
CA TYR A 141 10.84 -4.15 18.73
C TYR A 141 12.05 -3.20 18.71
N ASN A 142 11.92 -2.05 18.05
CA ASN A 142 12.97 -1.04 18.00
C ASN A 142 12.63 0.09 18.97
N GLU A 143 13.56 0.41 19.88
CA GLU A 143 13.38 1.41 20.93
C GLU A 143 13.28 2.84 20.37
N ASP A 144 13.99 3.14 19.28
CA ASP A 144 13.93 4.47 18.65
C ASP A 144 12.53 4.71 18.06
N VAL A 145 11.97 3.69 17.39
CA VAL A 145 10.62 3.76 16.84
C VAL A 145 9.61 3.94 17.97
N ARG A 146 9.72 3.14 19.06
CA ARG A 146 8.87 3.29 20.25
C ARG A 146 8.95 4.71 20.80
N SER A 147 10.17 5.24 20.97
CA SER A 147 10.40 6.56 21.52
C SER A 147 9.76 7.67 20.69
N VAL A 148 9.82 7.57 19.34
CA VAL A 148 9.15 8.51 18.44
C VAL A 148 7.63 8.49 18.65
N PHE A 149 7.03 7.30 18.71
CA PHE A 149 5.58 7.17 18.95
C PHE A 149 5.17 7.71 20.33
N ASP A 150 5.91 7.36 21.39
CA ASP A 150 5.63 7.79 22.77
C ASP A 150 5.77 9.30 22.93
N ILE A 151 6.79 9.91 22.33
CA ILE A 151 6.99 11.37 22.36
C ILE A 151 5.86 12.08 21.63
N THR A 152 5.52 11.61 20.42
CA THR A 152 4.47 12.22 19.62
C THR A 152 3.11 12.12 20.30
N GLN A 153 2.79 10.97 20.91
CA GLN A 153 1.56 10.79 21.67
C GLN A 153 1.50 11.75 22.86
N LYS A 154 2.62 11.91 23.60
CA LYS A 154 2.69 12.85 24.73
C LYS A 154 2.51 14.31 24.31
N ILE A 155 3.02 14.69 23.14
CA ILE A 155 2.84 16.05 22.62
C ILE A 155 1.35 16.30 22.32
N TYR A 156 0.69 15.38 21.64
CA TYR A 156 -0.73 15.53 21.28
C TYR A 156 -1.65 15.47 22.49
N THR A 157 -1.41 14.60 23.46
CA THR A 157 -2.24 14.50 24.68
C THR A 157 -2.09 15.72 25.60
N LYS A 158 -0.96 16.45 25.56
CA LYS A 158 -0.78 17.70 26.30
C LYS A 158 -1.51 18.89 25.66
N ASN A 159 -1.70 18.89 24.37
CA ASN A 159 -2.40 19.96 23.65
C ASN A 159 -3.93 19.86 23.79
N LEU A 160 -4.44 18.76 24.35
CA LEU A 160 -5.88 18.52 24.59
C LEU A 160 -6.33 18.87 26.02
N GLN A 161 -5.44 19.38 26.88
CA GLN A 161 -5.75 19.92 28.22
C GLN A 161 -5.64 21.44 28.22
#